data_0ad4dc5870cd2b14e2b7b405e8b89a3e
#
_entry.id   0ad4dc5870cd2b14e2b7b405e8b89a3e
#
_cell.length_a   1.000
_cell.length_b   1.000
_cell.length_c   1.000
_cell.angle_alpha   90.00
_cell.angle_beta   90.00
_cell.angle_gamma   90.00
#
_symmetry.space_group_name_H-M   'P 1'
#
loop_
_entity.id
_entity.type
_entity.pdbx_description
1 polymer ?
#
loop_
_entity_poly.entity_id
_entity_poly.type
_entity_poly.pdbx_seq_one_letter_code
_entity_poly.pdbx_strand_id
1 'polypeptide(L)'
;YCVHQLRSEIHEADEIPVRLVGLMTSTINQATYEVTEGYSDYTIAGYPAHIKQTKFVGYLSTDVRFQVGDNYYRAFAYTYVDDSNMDMKETAEAVKVLNENETVYFQKSLDFLDAMIKAAEFTEPDEEWFK
;
A
#
# COMPACT_ATOMS: atom_id res chain seq x y z
N TYR A 1 -14.47 -14.90 3.86
CA TYR A 1 -14.81 -13.51 4.12
C TYR A 1 -13.77 -12.53 3.57
N CYS A 2 -14.22 -11.49 2.94
CA CYS A 2 -13.33 -10.48 2.38
C CYS A 2 -13.24 -9.26 3.27
N VAL A 3 -12.05 -8.93 3.72
CA VAL A 3 -11.77 -7.61 4.25
C VAL A 3 -11.30 -6.77 3.06
N HIS A 4 -12.05 -5.77 2.72
CA HIS A 4 -11.76 -4.93 1.57
C HIS A 4 -11.88 -3.47 1.96
N GLN A 5 -10.76 -2.77 2.00
CA GLN A 5 -10.70 -1.36 2.32
C GLN A 5 -9.94 -0.62 1.24
N LEU A 6 -10.53 0.46 0.79
CA LEU A 6 -9.89 1.40 -0.12
C LEU A 6 -9.82 2.76 0.54
N ARG A 7 -8.64 3.32 0.64
CA ARG A 7 -8.43 4.68 1.14
C ARG A 7 -7.64 5.48 0.12
N SER A 8 -7.97 6.75 0.02
CA SER A 8 -7.27 7.67 -0.85
C SER A 8 -7.08 9.00 -0.15
N GLU A 9 -5.85 9.48 -0.13
CA GLU A 9 -5.51 10.78 0.46
C GLU A 9 -4.70 11.59 -0.53
N ILE A 10 -4.84 12.91 -0.49
CA ILE A 10 -4.01 13.83 -1.27
C ILE A 10 -3.06 14.51 -0.30
N HIS A 11 -1.78 14.38 -0.57
CA HIS A 11 -0.73 15.04 0.18
C HIS A 11 -0.02 16.05 -0.71
N GLU A 12 0.22 17.22 -0.17
CA GLU A 12 1.06 18.20 -0.84
C GLU A 12 2.44 18.17 -0.18
N ALA A 13 3.47 17.92 -0.98
CA ALA A 13 4.84 17.95 -0.55
C ALA A 13 5.66 18.56 -1.67
N ASP A 14 6.64 19.39 -1.32
CA ASP A 14 7.46 20.11 -2.29
C ASP A 14 6.63 20.83 -3.36
N GLU A 15 5.47 21.38 -2.96
CA GLU A 15 4.54 22.12 -3.81
C GLU A 15 3.88 21.29 -4.91
N ILE A 16 3.94 19.97 -4.82
CA ILE A 16 3.25 19.10 -5.77
C ILE A 16 2.11 18.33 -5.09
N PRO A 17 0.98 18.15 -5.78
CA PRO A 17 -0.09 17.30 -5.27
C PRO A 17 0.25 15.84 -5.51
N VAL A 18 0.33 15.09 -4.43
CA VAL A 18 0.62 13.66 -4.45
C VAL A 18 -0.55 12.91 -3.84
N ARG A 19 -1.04 11.91 -4.56
CA ARG A 19 -2.13 11.07 -4.08
C ARG A 19 -1.58 9.75 -3.58
N LEU A 20 -1.98 9.39 -2.36
CA LEU A 20 -1.76 8.06 -1.80
C LEU A 20 -3.06 7.27 -1.87
N VAL A 21 -2.99 6.07 -2.42
CA VAL A 21 -4.13 5.14 -2.46
C VAL A 21 -3.70 3.85 -1.80
N GLY A 22 -4.47 3.41 -0.82
CA GLY A 22 -4.25 2.13 -0.15
C GLY A 22 -5.44 1.20 -0.36
N LEU A 23 -5.14 -0.06 -0.63
CA LEU A 23 -6.13 -1.11 -0.81
C LEU A 23 -5.72 -2.34 -0.02
N MET A 24 -6.61 -2.83 0.83
CA MET A 24 -6.44 -4.10 1.51
C MET A 24 -7.37 -5.13 0.88
N THR A 25 -6.80 -6.22 0.41
CA THR A 25 -7.56 -7.27 -0.26
C THR A 25 -8.16 -8.27 0.75
N SER A 26 -8.93 -9.20 0.24
CA SER A 26 -9.36 -10.36 0.99
C SER A 26 -8.17 -11.26 1.36
N THR A 27 -8.44 -12.28 2.17
CA THR A 27 -7.42 -13.26 2.57
C THR A 27 -6.75 -13.89 1.35
N ILE A 28 -5.45 -14.16 1.52
CA ILE A 28 -4.67 -14.94 0.56
C ILE A 28 -4.33 -16.30 1.20
N ASN A 29 -3.94 -17.28 0.40
CA ASN A 29 -3.55 -18.57 0.94
C ASN A 29 -2.09 -18.55 1.42
N GLN A 30 -1.75 -19.52 2.26
CA GLN A 30 -0.41 -19.66 2.80
C GLN A 30 0.66 -19.79 1.72
N ALA A 31 0.38 -20.55 0.67
CA ALA A 31 1.33 -20.74 -0.42
C ALA A 31 1.70 -19.40 -1.09
N THR A 32 0.72 -18.52 -1.29
CA THR A 32 0.97 -17.18 -1.83
C THR A 32 1.79 -16.33 -0.86
N TYR A 33 1.50 -16.40 0.44
CA TYR A 33 2.24 -15.68 1.47
C TYR A 33 3.71 -16.10 1.50
N GLU A 34 3.99 -17.37 1.32
CA GLU A 34 5.34 -17.92 1.39
C GLU A 34 6.19 -17.65 0.14
N VAL A 35 5.60 -17.16 -0.93
CA VAL A 35 6.36 -16.71 -2.11
C VAL A 35 6.99 -15.36 -1.79
N THR A 36 8.28 -15.37 -1.47
CA THR A 36 9.00 -14.18 -1.00
C THR A 36 10.08 -13.69 -1.95
N GLU A 37 10.15 -14.22 -3.15
CA GLU A 37 11.11 -13.75 -4.16
C GLU A 37 10.88 -12.28 -4.47
N GLY A 38 11.93 -11.48 -4.25
CA GLY A 38 11.85 -10.02 -4.42
C GLY A 38 11.25 -9.30 -3.23
N TYR A 39 10.85 -10.01 -2.18
CA TYR A 39 10.31 -9.42 -0.96
C TYR A 39 11.34 -9.42 0.15
N SER A 40 11.22 -8.48 1.07
CA SER A 40 12.03 -8.40 2.29
C SER A 40 11.16 -8.68 3.50
N ASP A 41 11.75 -9.21 4.55
CA ASP A 41 11.06 -9.38 5.82
C ASP A 41 10.73 -8.03 6.42
N TYR A 42 9.54 -7.94 7.02
CA TYR A 42 9.05 -6.70 7.58
C TYR A 42 8.07 -6.98 8.72
N THR A 43 7.77 -5.97 9.51
CA THR A 43 6.71 -6.02 10.52
C THR A 43 5.82 -4.80 10.31
N ILE A 44 4.54 -5.02 10.08
CA ILE A 44 3.58 -3.94 9.87
C ILE A 44 2.44 -4.07 10.86
N ALA A 45 2.11 -2.97 11.52
CA ALA A 45 1.06 -2.93 12.56
C ALA A 45 1.25 -4.01 13.65
N GLY A 46 2.49 -4.46 13.87
CA GLY A 46 2.80 -5.53 14.81
C GLY A 46 2.69 -6.94 14.23
N TYR A 47 2.33 -7.10 12.96
CA TYR A 47 2.19 -8.40 12.31
C TYR A 47 3.41 -8.75 11.47
N PRO A 48 3.81 -10.06 11.44
CA PRO A 48 4.87 -10.49 10.53
C PRO A 48 4.44 -10.27 9.07
N ALA A 49 5.36 -9.80 8.26
CA ALA A 49 5.05 -9.42 6.89
C ALA A 49 6.23 -9.62 5.93
N HIS A 50 5.92 -9.60 4.66
CA HIS A 50 6.87 -9.51 3.56
C HIS A 50 6.51 -8.29 2.72
N ILE A 51 7.51 -7.50 2.35
CA ILE A 51 7.31 -6.23 1.66
C ILE A 51 8.12 -6.15 0.38
N LYS A 52 7.51 -5.58 -0.65
CA LYS A 52 8.18 -5.23 -1.90
C LYS A 52 7.78 -3.83 -2.32
N GLN A 53 8.77 -2.97 -2.52
CA GLN A 53 8.56 -1.62 -2.99
C GLN A 53 9.16 -1.49 -4.39
N THR A 54 8.39 -0.93 -5.32
CA THR A 54 8.79 -0.79 -6.71
C THR A 54 8.59 0.65 -7.15
N LYS A 55 9.63 1.19 -7.79
CA LYS A 55 9.60 2.52 -8.36
C LYS A 55 9.31 2.44 -9.86
N PHE A 56 8.30 3.17 -10.29
CA PHE A 56 7.97 3.36 -11.69
C PHE A 56 8.08 4.84 -12.04
N VAL A 57 8.11 5.14 -13.32
CA VAL A 57 8.05 6.53 -13.76
C VAL A 57 6.67 7.08 -13.46
N GLY A 58 6.60 8.04 -12.56
CA GLY A 58 5.35 8.69 -12.19
C GLY A 58 4.58 8.07 -11.05
N TYR A 59 4.99 6.90 -10.55
CA TYR A 59 4.37 6.36 -9.35
C TYR A 59 5.27 5.38 -8.60
N LEU A 60 4.95 5.21 -7.34
CA LEU A 60 5.62 4.28 -6.43
C LEU A 60 4.61 3.25 -5.95
N SER A 61 5.02 2.00 -5.86
CA SER A 61 4.17 0.90 -5.44
C SER A 61 4.75 0.22 -4.21
N THR A 62 3.90 -0.07 -3.23
CA THR A 62 4.25 -0.86 -2.04
C THR A 62 3.29 -2.03 -1.95
N ASP A 63 3.82 -3.24 -1.92
CA ASP A 63 3.06 -4.48 -1.79
C ASP A 63 3.47 -5.14 -0.47
N VAL A 64 2.51 -5.38 0.40
CA VAL A 64 2.74 -6.02 1.69
C VAL A 64 1.86 -7.24 1.81
N ARG A 65 2.46 -8.37 2.18
CA ARG A 65 1.74 -9.57 2.56
C ARG A 65 2.00 -9.80 4.04
N PHE A 66 0.98 -9.97 4.83
CA PHE A 66 1.12 -10.05 6.27
C PHE A 66 0.23 -11.15 6.85
N GLN A 67 0.60 -11.60 8.05
CA GLN A 67 -0.09 -12.69 8.74
C GLN A 67 -0.77 -12.16 10.00
N VAL A 68 -2.05 -12.45 10.14
CA VAL A 68 -2.82 -12.15 11.35
C VAL A 68 -3.39 -13.47 11.87
N GLY A 69 -2.86 -13.98 12.99
CA GLY A 69 -3.22 -15.29 13.49
C GLY A 69 -2.91 -16.38 12.48
N ASP A 70 -3.91 -17.12 12.07
CA ASP A 70 -3.78 -18.21 11.09
C ASP A 70 -4.12 -17.76 9.66
N ASN A 71 -4.40 -16.48 9.47
CA ASN A 71 -4.84 -15.95 8.18
C ASN A 71 -3.76 -15.05 7.57
N TYR A 72 -3.77 -14.96 6.26
CA TYR A 72 -2.82 -14.16 5.48
C TYR A 72 -3.58 -13.16 4.63
N TYR A 73 -3.05 -11.95 4.55
CA TYR A 73 -3.67 -10.84 3.86
C TYR A 73 -2.66 -10.13 2.98
N ARG A 74 -3.16 -9.33 2.08
CA ARG A 74 -2.36 -8.52 1.19
C ARG A 74 -2.88 -7.09 1.16
N ALA A 75 -1.96 -6.15 1.23
CA ALA A 75 -2.28 -4.73 1.13
C ALA A 75 -1.34 -4.06 0.13
N PHE A 76 -1.87 -3.07 -0.56
CA PHE A 76 -1.12 -2.30 -1.55
C PHE A 76 -1.22 -0.83 -1.23
N ALA A 77 -0.17 -0.09 -1.54
CA ALA A 77 -0.24 1.36 -1.58
C ALA A 77 0.38 1.85 -2.89
N TYR A 78 -0.25 2.86 -3.47
CA TYR A 78 0.26 3.53 -4.65
C TYR A 78 0.38 5.01 -4.34
N THR A 79 1.50 5.59 -4.75
CA THR A 79 1.76 7.01 -4.60
C THR A 79 2.06 7.57 -5.98
N TYR A 80 1.31 8.58 -6.41
CA TYR A 80 1.47 9.18 -7.73
C TYR A 80 1.08 10.64 -7.71
N VAL A 81 1.54 11.36 -8.72
CA VAL A 81 1.20 12.78 -8.89
C VAL A 81 -0.25 12.91 -9.34
N ASP A 82 -1.02 13.74 -8.66
CA ASP A 82 -2.36 14.10 -9.10
C ASP A 82 -2.24 15.21 -10.12
N ASP A 83 -2.30 14.84 -11.40
CA ASP A 83 -2.08 15.74 -12.53
C ASP A 83 -3.36 16.32 -13.11
N SER A 84 -4.48 16.17 -12.44
CA SER A 84 -5.79 16.58 -12.95
C SER A 84 -5.90 18.07 -13.31
N ASN A 85 -5.07 18.92 -12.70
CA ASN A 85 -5.04 20.36 -12.95
C ASN A 85 -3.70 20.83 -13.50
N MET A 86 -2.94 19.95 -14.13
CA MET A 86 -1.59 20.23 -14.64
C MET A 86 -1.50 20.06 -16.15
N ASP A 87 -0.66 20.88 -16.78
CA ASP A 87 -0.26 20.64 -18.17
C ASP A 87 0.88 19.60 -18.21
N MET A 88 1.32 19.25 -19.42
CA MET A 88 2.36 18.22 -19.58
C MET A 88 3.68 18.61 -18.95
N LYS A 89 4.04 19.88 -19.01
CA LYS A 89 5.30 20.37 -18.44
C LYS A 89 5.26 20.32 -16.91
N GLU A 90 4.17 20.78 -16.32
CA GLU A 90 3.99 20.76 -14.88
C GLU A 90 3.96 19.33 -14.36
N THR A 91 3.29 18.43 -15.06
CA THR A 91 3.25 16.99 -14.72
C THR A 91 4.65 16.40 -14.77
N ALA A 92 5.45 16.68 -15.80
CA ALA A 92 6.81 16.15 -15.90
C ALA A 92 7.70 16.62 -14.76
N GLU A 93 7.60 17.88 -14.36
CA GLU A 93 8.36 18.43 -13.23
C GLU A 93 7.92 17.80 -11.91
N ALA A 94 6.62 17.62 -11.71
CA ALA A 94 6.08 16.98 -10.50
C ALA A 94 6.50 15.52 -10.40
N VAL A 95 6.49 14.78 -11.49
CA VAL A 95 6.97 13.40 -11.54
C VAL A 95 8.45 13.32 -11.16
N LYS A 96 9.26 14.27 -11.65
CA LYS A 96 10.68 14.35 -11.30
C LYS A 96 10.87 14.54 -9.80
N VAL A 97 10.11 15.47 -9.20
CA VAL A 97 10.16 15.72 -7.75
C VAL A 97 9.74 14.47 -6.97
N LEU A 98 8.69 13.80 -7.39
CA LEU A 98 8.25 12.55 -6.76
C LEU A 98 9.37 11.50 -6.77
N ASN A 99 10.01 11.30 -7.92
CA ASN A 99 11.08 10.31 -8.07
C ASN A 99 12.33 10.67 -7.28
N GLU A 100 12.68 11.95 -7.17
CA GLU A 100 13.82 12.41 -6.39
C GLU A 100 13.58 12.25 -4.88
N ASN A 101 12.34 12.19 -4.44
CA ASN A 101 11.96 12.06 -3.04
C ASN A 101 11.34 10.69 -2.73
N GLU A 102 11.71 9.67 -3.48
CA GLU A 102 11.11 8.33 -3.34
C GLU A 102 11.15 7.77 -1.92
N THR A 103 12.24 7.98 -1.20
CA THR A 103 12.39 7.49 0.17
C THR A 103 11.32 8.07 1.10
N VAL A 104 11.04 9.36 0.96
CA VAL A 104 10.01 10.04 1.75
C VAL A 104 8.63 9.48 1.43
N TYR A 105 8.32 9.31 0.15
CA TYR A 105 7.00 8.83 -0.25
C TYR A 105 6.80 7.33 0.02
N PHE A 106 7.85 6.53 -0.07
CA PHE A 106 7.78 5.14 0.36
C PHE A 106 7.50 5.05 1.86
N GLN A 107 8.12 5.91 2.67
CA GLN A 107 7.84 5.92 4.11
C GLN A 107 6.40 6.37 4.39
N LYS A 108 5.90 7.36 3.68
CA LYS A 108 4.48 7.78 3.78
C LYS A 108 3.53 6.65 3.41
N SER A 109 3.87 5.88 2.38
CA SER A 109 3.07 4.71 1.98
C SER A 109 3.03 3.66 3.08
N LEU A 110 4.16 3.39 3.71
CA LEU A 110 4.24 2.45 4.83
C LEU A 110 3.43 2.93 6.03
N ASP A 111 3.54 4.20 6.38
CA ASP A 111 2.79 4.79 7.48
C ASP A 111 1.28 4.72 7.21
N PHE A 112 0.90 4.96 5.97
CA PHE A 112 -0.49 4.89 5.54
C PHE A 112 -1.05 3.47 5.65
N LEU A 113 -0.29 2.48 5.16
CA LEU A 113 -0.67 1.07 5.26
C LEU A 113 -0.71 0.59 6.72
N ASP A 114 0.27 0.99 7.52
CA ASP A 114 0.31 0.65 8.94
C ASP A 114 -0.95 1.15 9.66
N ALA A 115 -1.33 2.39 9.42
CA ALA A 115 -2.54 2.98 10.00
C ALA A 115 -3.81 2.28 9.51
N MET A 116 -3.87 1.94 8.23
CA MET A 116 -5.02 1.25 7.64
C MET A 116 -5.17 -0.16 8.23
N ILE A 117 -4.07 -0.88 8.38
CA ILE A 117 -4.08 -2.23 8.93
C ILE A 117 -4.43 -2.21 10.42
N LYS A 118 -3.92 -1.25 11.18
CA LYS A 118 -4.29 -1.07 12.59
C LYS A 118 -5.77 -0.78 12.78
N ALA A 119 -6.37 -0.05 11.85
CA ALA A 119 -7.79 0.28 11.91
C ALA A 119 -8.70 -0.82 11.40
N ALA A 120 -8.15 -1.82 10.72
CA ALA A 120 -8.93 -2.91 10.15
C ALA A 120 -9.36 -3.90 11.23
N GLU A 121 -10.56 -4.42 11.07
CA GLU A 121 -11.05 -5.52 11.88
C GLU A 121 -10.83 -6.82 11.12
N PHE A 122 -9.91 -7.64 11.65
CA PHE A 122 -9.63 -8.95 11.07
C PHE A 122 -10.47 -9.98 11.79
N THR A 123 -11.56 -10.39 11.14
CA THR A 123 -12.36 -11.48 11.64
C THR A 123 -12.01 -12.74 10.88
N GLU A 124 -11.99 -13.86 11.57
CA GLU A 124 -11.91 -15.17 10.95
C GLU A 124 -13.05 -15.28 9.93
N PRO A 125 -12.88 -16.05 8.84
CA PRO A 125 -14.02 -16.36 7.98
C PRO A 125 -15.13 -16.91 8.84
N ASP A 126 -16.20 -16.15 8.97
CA ASP A 126 -17.27 -16.48 9.89
C ASP A 126 -18.11 -17.60 9.28
N GLU A 127 -18.34 -18.66 10.05
CA GLU A 127 -19.22 -19.74 9.60
C GLU A 127 -20.62 -19.24 9.24
N GLU A 128 -21.04 -18.13 9.80
CA GLU A 128 -22.30 -17.49 9.45
C GLU A 128 -22.39 -17.09 7.99
N TRP A 129 -21.29 -16.94 7.33
CA TRP A 129 -21.22 -16.71 5.90
C TRP A 129 -21.85 -17.83 5.08
N PHE A 130 -21.82 -19.02 5.62
CA PHE A 130 -22.25 -20.23 4.92
C PHE A 130 -23.66 -20.68 5.34
N LYS A 131 -24.31 -19.88 6.11
CA LYS A 131 -25.66 -20.18 6.60
C LYS A 131 -26.74 -19.51 5.77
#